data_100a25af4f95040a9a6ae46d55e593a1
#
_entry.id   100a25af4f95040a9a6ae46d55e593a1
#
_cell.length_a   1.000
_cell.length_b   1.000
_cell.length_c   1.000
_cell.angle_alpha   90.00
_cell.angle_beta   90.00
_cell.angle_gamma   90.00
#
_symmetry.space_group_name_H-M   'P 1'
#
loop_
_entity.id
_entity.type
_entity.pdbx_description
1 polymer ?
#
loop_
_entity_poly.entity_id
_entity_poly.type
_entity_poly.pdbx_seq_one_letter_code
_entity_poly.pdbx_strand_id
1 'polypeptide(L)'
;MLSRAEFLGQLMKNYDTPIAVSGTHGKTTTTSMISEILLQANTDPTLSIGGILKSIHGNIRVGHSGLFVAEACEYTNSFLSFFPKIGIILNMDADHLDFFKDIDDIRHSFREFARLLPADGMLIINADTPKYDYVTEGLGCKIVTYALENQAVADYTAANITYDEFDHPSFDCICRGELRGRYTLMVPGLHNVSNALAAIALADELQLPENAIHEGFATFRGTDRRFQYKGTYHGAKVIDDYAHHPTEIRATMEAAENCAH
;
A
#
# COMPACT_ATOMS: atom_id res chain seq x y z
N MET A 1 27.49 13.03 -5.27
CA MET A 1 26.09 13.52 -5.41
C MET A 1 25.22 12.33 -5.07
N LEU A 2 24.23 12.47 -4.18
CA LEU A 2 23.30 11.39 -3.83
C LEU A 2 22.12 11.40 -4.81
N SER A 3 21.62 10.22 -5.20
CA SER A 3 20.32 10.09 -5.85
C SER A 3 19.19 10.43 -4.86
N ARG A 4 17.96 10.62 -5.38
CA ARG A 4 16.78 10.85 -4.53
C ARG A 4 16.57 9.68 -3.53
N ALA A 5 16.72 8.44 -3.99
CA ALA A 5 16.52 7.26 -3.15
C ALA A 5 17.59 7.16 -2.04
N GLU A 6 18.86 7.38 -2.37
CA GLU A 6 19.95 7.41 -1.38
C GLU A 6 19.73 8.53 -0.33
N PHE A 7 19.29 9.71 -0.77
CA PHE A 7 18.99 10.80 0.16
C PHE A 7 17.84 10.47 1.09
N LEU A 8 16.73 9.93 0.57
CA LEU A 8 15.59 9.46 1.39
C LEU A 8 16.03 8.37 2.37
N GLY A 9 16.85 7.40 1.92
CA GLY A 9 17.40 6.38 2.78
C GLY A 9 18.22 6.95 3.94
N GLN A 10 19.06 7.98 3.67
CA GLN A 10 19.81 8.64 4.75
C GLN A 10 18.88 9.39 5.73
N LEU A 11 17.80 9.99 5.24
CA LEU A 11 16.80 10.63 6.11
C LEU A 11 16.11 9.61 7.02
N MET A 12 15.76 8.42 6.50
CA MET A 12 15.10 7.35 7.26
C MET A 12 15.87 6.97 8.53
N LYS A 13 17.20 7.04 8.51
CA LYS A 13 18.05 6.72 9.66
C LYS A 13 17.85 7.62 10.89
N ASN A 14 17.19 8.76 10.71
CA ASN A 14 16.91 9.70 11.81
C ASN A 14 15.56 9.44 12.48
N TYR A 15 14.83 8.38 12.09
CA TYR A 15 13.53 8.04 12.61
C TYR A 15 13.55 6.68 13.31
N ASP A 16 12.76 6.52 14.36
CA ASP A 16 12.71 5.28 15.16
C ASP A 16 11.98 4.15 14.41
N THR A 17 10.99 4.52 13.59
CA THR A 17 10.14 3.59 12.85
C THR A 17 9.95 4.04 11.40
N PRO A 18 10.99 3.90 10.56
CA PRO A 18 10.85 4.13 9.13
C PRO A 18 10.10 2.98 8.46
N ILE A 19 9.08 3.33 7.69
CA ILE A 19 8.16 2.43 6.99
C ILE A 19 8.33 2.63 5.49
N ALA A 20 8.59 1.54 4.75
CA ALA A 20 8.75 1.57 3.31
C ALA A 20 7.66 0.73 2.63
N VAL A 21 6.84 1.36 1.80
CA VAL A 21 5.74 0.70 1.05
C VAL A 21 6.20 0.42 -0.37
N SER A 22 6.33 -0.85 -0.70
CA SER A 22 6.81 -1.34 -1.99
C SER A 22 5.82 -2.29 -2.67
N GLY A 23 6.03 -2.55 -3.94
CA GLY A 23 5.21 -3.42 -4.78
C GLY A 23 5.16 -2.87 -6.20
N THR A 24 4.88 -3.69 -7.18
CA THR A 24 4.74 -3.23 -8.57
C THR A 24 3.57 -2.25 -8.68
N HIS A 25 2.42 -2.57 -8.05
CA HIS A 25 1.20 -1.77 -8.09
C HIS A 25 0.72 -1.38 -6.68
N GLY A 26 -0.10 -0.34 -6.58
CA GLY A 26 -0.78 0.04 -5.34
C GLY A 26 0.04 0.88 -4.34
N LYS A 27 1.34 1.08 -4.58
CA LYS A 27 2.25 1.82 -3.66
C LYS A 27 1.69 3.15 -3.19
N THR A 28 1.36 4.05 -4.11
CA THR A 28 0.87 5.40 -3.80
C THR A 28 -0.45 5.36 -3.03
N THR A 29 -1.38 4.49 -3.43
CA THR A 29 -2.67 4.32 -2.78
C THR A 29 -2.52 3.82 -1.35
N THR A 30 -1.73 2.76 -1.15
CA THR A 30 -1.50 2.18 0.19
C THR A 30 -0.75 3.16 1.10
N THR A 31 0.29 3.81 0.58
CA THR A 31 1.03 4.83 1.34
C THR A 31 0.11 5.97 1.76
N SER A 32 -0.84 6.37 0.90
CA SER A 32 -1.82 7.40 1.21
C SER A 32 -2.85 6.94 2.24
N MET A 33 -3.38 5.72 2.15
CA MET A 33 -4.28 5.15 3.17
C MET A 33 -3.60 5.10 4.54
N ILE A 34 -2.37 4.60 4.60
CA ILE A 34 -1.55 4.58 5.82
C ILE A 34 -1.36 6.00 6.36
N SER A 35 -1.06 6.95 5.48
CA SER A 35 -0.84 8.35 5.87
C SER A 35 -2.09 8.97 6.48
N GLU A 36 -3.27 8.74 5.90
CA GLU A 36 -4.54 9.23 6.47
C GLU A 36 -4.81 8.61 7.85
N ILE A 37 -4.63 7.29 8.00
CA ILE A 37 -4.81 6.61 9.30
C ILE A 37 -3.87 7.21 10.35
N LEU A 38 -2.60 7.41 10.03
CA LEU A 38 -1.62 7.99 10.95
C LEU A 38 -1.95 9.44 11.33
N LEU A 39 -2.45 10.24 10.37
CA LEU A 39 -2.89 11.61 10.63
C LEU A 39 -4.12 11.63 11.55
N GLN A 40 -5.11 10.77 11.32
CA GLN A 40 -6.29 10.65 12.19
C GLN A 40 -5.95 10.13 13.58
N ALA A 41 -4.92 9.28 13.69
CA ALA A 41 -4.36 8.84 14.98
C ALA A 41 -3.54 9.93 15.69
N ASN A 42 -3.38 11.12 15.11
CA ASN A 42 -2.58 12.23 15.65
C ASN A 42 -1.13 11.87 15.96
N THR A 43 -0.52 10.99 15.16
CA THR A 43 0.85 10.49 15.37
C THR A 43 1.93 11.42 14.85
N ASP A 44 1.58 12.48 14.15
CA ASP A 44 2.48 13.48 13.55
C ASP A 44 3.64 12.90 12.70
N PRO A 45 3.35 12.05 11.67
CA PRO A 45 4.38 11.37 10.88
C PRO A 45 5.05 12.30 9.85
N THR A 46 6.29 11.98 9.48
CA THR A 46 6.90 12.46 8.23
C THR A 46 6.48 11.55 7.09
N LEU A 47 6.04 12.12 5.98
CA LEU A 47 5.44 11.42 4.84
C LEU A 47 6.16 11.78 3.54
N SER A 48 6.45 10.77 2.69
CA SER A 48 6.95 10.94 1.31
C SER A 48 6.15 10.03 0.39
N ILE A 49 5.16 10.58 -0.29
CA ILE A 49 4.16 9.88 -1.10
C ILE A 49 4.47 10.09 -2.59
N GLY A 50 4.15 9.12 -3.44
CA GLY A 50 4.36 9.21 -4.90
C GLY A 50 3.35 10.10 -5.63
N GLY A 51 2.25 10.49 -4.96
CA GLY A 51 1.17 11.33 -5.50
C GLY A 51 0.73 12.40 -4.52
N ILE A 52 -0.13 13.32 -4.97
CA ILE A 52 -0.66 14.39 -4.12
C ILE A 52 -1.76 13.84 -3.21
N LEU A 53 -1.55 13.95 -1.90
CA LEU A 53 -2.54 13.66 -0.87
C LEU A 53 -3.19 14.96 -0.42
N LYS A 54 -4.53 15.04 -0.54
CA LYS A 54 -5.29 16.29 -0.33
C LYS A 54 -5.18 16.81 1.10
N SER A 55 -5.20 15.94 2.09
CA SER A 55 -5.12 16.28 3.52
C SER A 55 -3.83 17.00 3.92
N ILE A 56 -2.74 16.79 3.19
CA ILE A 56 -1.47 17.48 3.42
C ILE A 56 -1.14 18.50 2.34
N HIS A 57 -2.05 18.72 1.36
CA HIS A 57 -1.88 19.63 0.23
C HIS A 57 -0.59 19.42 -0.57
N GLY A 58 -0.12 18.16 -0.66
CA GLY A 58 1.14 17.84 -1.32
C GLY A 58 1.48 16.35 -1.26
N ASN A 59 2.71 16.04 -1.56
CA ASN A 59 3.25 14.68 -1.50
C ASN A 59 4.36 14.49 -0.45
N ILE A 60 4.67 15.56 0.28
CA ILE A 60 5.67 15.56 1.38
C ILE A 60 5.06 16.30 2.56
N ARG A 61 5.17 15.71 3.74
CA ARG A 61 4.89 16.34 5.02
C ARG A 61 6.05 16.07 5.97
N VAL A 62 6.50 17.06 6.69
CA VAL A 62 7.49 16.90 7.76
C VAL A 62 6.75 16.90 9.09
N GLY A 63 6.81 15.78 9.82
CA GLY A 63 6.30 15.61 11.17
C GLY A 63 7.43 15.61 12.20
N HIS A 64 7.05 15.52 13.49
CA HIS A 64 8.00 15.55 14.61
C HIS A 64 8.06 14.23 15.40
N SER A 65 7.30 13.21 14.97
CA SER A 65 7.37 11.89 15.60
C SER A 65 8.51 11.04 15.02
N GLY A 66 8.76 9.88 15.65
CA GLY A 66 9.69 8.88 15.16
C GLY A 66 9.19 8.10 13.92
N LEU A 67 8.02 8.44 13.36
CA LEU A 67 7.44 7.77 12.20
C LEU A 67 7.85 8.45 10.89
N PHE A 68 8.38 7.67 9.95
CA PHE A 68 8.64 8.09 8.57
C PHE A 68 8.01 7.09 7.61
N VAL A 69 7.08 7.52 6.78
CA VAL A 69 6.45 6.66 5.75
C VAL A 69 6.90 7.10 4.37
N ALA A 70 7.45 6.19 3.60
CA ALA A 70 7.91 6.47 2.25
C ALA A 70 7.43 5.39 1.26
N GLU A 71 7.06 5.85 0.08
CA GLU A 71 6.88 4.97 -1.08
C GLU A 71 8.25 4.52 -1.59
N ALA A 72 8.43 3.22 -1.74
CA ALA A 72 9.69 2.56 -2.08
C ALA A 72 9.57 1.92 -3.47
N CYS A 73 10.13 2.58 -4.49
CA CYS A 73 10.06 2.13 -5.87
C CYS A 73 11.12 1.07 -6.14
N GLU A 74 10.71 -0.05 -6.73
CA GLU A 74 11.56 -1.16 -7.15
C GLU A 74 12.40 -0.86 -8.38
N TYR A 75 11.92 0.06 -9.24
CA TYR A 75 12.60 0.40 -10.49
C TYR A 75 14.03 0.86 -10.23
N THR A 76 14.95 0.32 -11.02
CA THR A 76 16.40 0.48 -10.88
C THR A 76 16.97 0.11 -9.50
N ASN A 77 16.26 -0.76 -8.78
CA ASN A 77 16.64 -1.17 -7.41
C ASN A 77 16.74 0.01 -6.43
N SER A 78 16.03 1.11 -6.70
CA SER A 78 16.13 2.34 -5.88
C SER A 78 15.77 2.11 -4.42
N PHE A 79 14.80 1.23 -4.15
CA PHE A 79 14.36 0.88 -2.78
C PHE A 79 15.44 0.17 -1.95
N LEU A 80 16.46 -0.42 -2.58
CA LEU A 80 17.60 -1.03 -1.87
C LEU A 80 18.52 0.01 -1.19
N SER A 81 18.31 1.31 -1.49
CA SER A 81 19.00 2.40 -0.79
C SER A 81 18.31 2.81 0.51
N PHE A 82 17.16 2.21 0.84
CA PHE A 82 16.36 2.54 2.03
C PHE A 82 16.85 1.77 3.26
N PHE A 83 16.46 2.27 4.44
CA PHE A 83 16.75 1.64 5.74
C PHE A 83 15.45 1.50 6.54
N PRO A 84 14.51 0.68 6.08
CA PRO A 84 13.22 0.52 6.74
C PRO A 84 13.35 -0.34 8.01
N LYS A 85 12.54 -0.04 9.03
CA LYS A 85 12.24 -0.94 10.14
C LYS A 85 11.01 -1.78 9.84
N ILE A 86 10.06 -1.22 9.08
CA ILE A 86 8.88 -1.93 8.60
C ILE A 86 8.87 -1.84 7.07
N GLY A 87 8.82 -3.00 6.42
CA GLY A 87 8.64 -3.14 4.98
C GLY A 87 7.22 -3.63 4.67
N ILE A 88 6.64 -3.10 3.59
CA ILE A 88 5.36 -3.59 3.06
C ILE A 88 5.60 -3.99 1.60
N ILE A 89 5.21 -5.20 1.22
CA ILE A 89 5.26 -5.69 -0.16
C ILE A 89 3.85 -6.04 -0.61
N LEU A 90 3.32 -5.25 -1.56
CA LEU A 90 1.93 -5.36 -2.00
C LEU A 90 1.74 -6.45 -3.06
N ASN A 91 2.65 -6.51 -4.01
CA ASN A 91 2.64 -7.47 -5.12
C ASN A 91 3.99 -7.45 -5.84
N MET A 92 4.21 -8.46 -6.69
CA MET A 92 5.40 -8.59 -7.54
C MET A 92 4.94 -9.06 -8.93
N ASP A 93 4.81 -8.14 -9.87
CA ASP A 93 4.44 -8.39 -11.26
C ASP A 93 5.59 -8.10 -12.23
N ALA A 94 5.49 -8.65 -13.45
CA ALA A 94 6.46 -8.43 -14.50
C ALA A 94 6.31 -7.02 -15.08
N ASP A 95 6.99 -6.06 -14.48
CA ASP A 95 7.07 -4.67 -14.92
C ASP A 95 8.54 -4.23 -15.03
N HIS A 96 8.79 -3.09 -15.66
CA HIS A 96 10.14 -2.54 -15.83
C HIS A 96 11.15 -3.53 -16.45
N LEU A 97 10.70 -4.31 -17.47
CA LEU A 97 11.54 -5.30 -18.18
C LEU A 97 12.63 -4.65 -19.06
N ASP A 98 12.69 -3.34 -19.11
CA ASP A 98 13.84 -2.56 -19.59
C ASP A 98 15.02 -2.57 -18.61
N PHE A 99 14.77 -2.82 -17.34
CA PHE A 99 15.77 -2.93 -16.29
C PHE A 99 15.92 -4.36 -15.76
N PHE A 100 14.81 -5.02 -15.40
CA PHE A 100 14.79 -6.39 -14.91
C PHE A 100 14.77 -7.39 -16.06
N LYS A 101 15.51 -8.47 -15.91
CA LYS A 101 15.58 -9.53 -16.92
C LYS A 101 14.25 -10.29 -17.07
N ASP A 102 13.63 -10.64 -15.95
CA ASP A 102 12.40 -11.40 -15.88
C ASP A 102 11.76 -11.26 -14.48
N ILE A 103 10.63 -11.95 -14.27
CA ILE A 103 9.91 -11.95 -13.00
C ILE A 103 10.73 -12.53 -11.83
N ASP A 104 11.64 -13.46 -12.09
CA ASP A 104 12.46 -14.06 -11.02
C ASP A 104 13.57 -13.08 -10.58
N ASP A 105 14.07 -12.24 -11.47
CA ASP A 105 14.97 -11.14 -11.14
C ASP A 105 14.26 -10.07 -10.30
N ILE A 106 13.01 -9.75 -10.64
CA ILE A 106 12.15 -8.88 -9.81
C ILE A 106 11.96 -9.47 -8.41
N ARG A 107 11.59 -10.75 -8.29
CA ARG A 107 11.43 -11.45 -7.01
C ARG A 107 12.70 -11.44 -6.18
N HIS A 108 13.84 -11.62 -6.85
CA HIS A 108 15.15 -11.53 -6.19
C HIS A 108 15.39 -10.12 -5.61
N SER A 109 15.07 -9.09 -6.36
CA SER A 109 15.17 -7.70 -5.91
C SER A 109 14.28 -7.42 -4.69
N PHE A 110 13.03 -7.90 -4.67
CA PHE A 110 12.14 -7.79 -3.51
C PHE A 110 12.65 -8.59 -2.30
N ARG A 111 13.29 -9.75 -2.52
CA ARG A 111 13.95 -10.50 -1.45
C ARG A 111 15.11 -9.70 -0.84
N GLU A 112 15.93 -9.07 -1.65
CA GLU A 112 17.00 -8.20 -1.16
C GLU A 112 16.43 -6.99 -0.40
N PHE A 113 15.33 -6.40 -0.85
CA PHE A 113 14.63 -5.36 -0.09
C PHE A 113 14.14 -5.87 1.28
N ALA A 114 13.53 -7.05 1.33
CA ALA A 114 13.07 -7.65 2.60
C ALA A 114 14.25 -7.93 3.57
N ARG A 115 15.42 -8.26 3.06
CA ARG A 115 16.64 -8.46 3.84
C ARG A 115 17.25 -7.19 4.46
N LEU A 116 16.79 -6.02 4.02
CA LEU A 116 17.17 -4.75 4.67
C LEU A 116 16.53 -4.60 6.06
N LEU A 117 15.47 -5.36 6.34
CA LEU A 117 14.75 -5.26 7.60
C LEU A 117 15.60 -5.83 8.75
N PRO A 118 15.74 -5.10 9.87
CA PRO A 118 16.46 -5.59 11.05
C PRO A 118 15.67 -6.71 11.74
N ALA A 119 16.32 -7.48 12.60
CA ALA A 119 15.71 -8.60 13.32
C ALA A 119 14.55 -8.16 14.25
N ASP A 120 14.58 -6.92 14.74
CA ASP A 120 13.49 -6.30 15.51
C ASP A 120 12.50 -5.53 14.63
N GLY A 121 12.62 -5.68 13.32
CA GLY A 121 11.73 -5.10 12.32
C GLY A 121 10.57 -6.01 11.93
N MET A 122 9.86 -5.62 10.86
CA MET A 122 8.70 -6.37 10.38
C MET A 122 8.54 -6.26 8.87
N LEU A 123 8.09 -7.36 8.27
CA LEU A 123 7.61 -7.40 6.89
C LEU A 123 6.11 -7.67 6.88
N ILE A 124 5.33 -6.81 6.24
CA ILE A 124 3.92 -7.06 5.87
C ILE A 124 3.91 -7.43 4.39
N ILE A 125 3.38 -8.61 4.03
CA ILE A 125 3.45 -9.10 2.67
C ILE A 125 2.14 -9.75 2.22
N ASN A 126 1.77 -9.51 0.97
CA ASN A 126 0.61 -10.13 0.34
C ASN A 126 0.89 -11.59 -0.02
N ALA A 127 0.19 -12.52 0.63
CA ALA A 127 0.31 -13.97 0.39
C ALA A 127 -0.40 -14.44 -0.89
N ASP A 128 -1.17 -13.59 -1.57
CA ASP A 128 -1.68 -13.87 -2.93
C ASP A 128 -0.58 -13.72 -3.99
N THR A 129 0.52 -13.05 -3.63
CA THR A 129 1.65 -12.86 -4.55
C THR A 129 2.39 -14.19 -4.77
N PRO A 130 2.50 -14.68 -6.03
CA PRO A 130 3.19 -15.92 -6.31
C PRO A 130 4.64 -15.91 -5.80
N LYS A 131 5.03 -16.96 -5.08
CA LYS A 131 6.36 -17.12 -4.46
C LYS A 131 6.71 -16.05 -3.41
N TYR A 132 5.71 -15.54 -2.66
CA TYR A 132 5.97 -14.68 -1.50
C TYR A 132 6.85 -15.40 -0.45
N ASP A 133 6.72 -16.72 -0.34
CA ASP A 133 7.51 -17.60 0.50
C ASP A 133 9.02 -17.53 0.18
N TYR A 134 9.40 -17.42 -1.09
CA TYR A 134 10.79 -17.18 -1.50
C TYR A 134 11.33 -15.85 -0.94
N VAL A 135 10.50 -14.81 -0.87
CA VAL A 135 10.90 -13.50 -0.33
C VAL A 135 11.06 -13.55 1.18
N THR A 136 10.20 -14.31 1.88
CA THR A 136 10.18 -14.38 3.34
C THR A 136 11.17 -15.39 3.93
N GLU A 137 11.66 -16.33 3.12
CA GLU A 137 12.56 -17.39 3.56
C GLU A 137 13.85 -16.87 4.19
N GLY A 138 14.09 -17.26 5.44
CA GLY A 138 15.33 -16.95 6.18
C GLY A 138 15.39 -15.53 6.73
N LEU A 139 14.30 -14.75 6.70
CA LEU A 139 14.23 -13.46 7.38
C LEU A 139 14.22 -13.65 8.89
N GLY A 140 14.93 -12.79 9.60
CA GLY A 140 14.96 -12.76 11.06
C GLY A 140 13.90 -11.86 11.70
N CYS A 141 13.22 -11.04 10.90
CA CYS A 141 12.21 -10.10 11.37
C CYS A 141 10.83 -10.78 11.50
N LYS A 142 9.88 -10.09 12.15
CA LYS A 142 8.48 -10.51 12.18
C LYS A 142 7.88 -10.47 10.78
N ILE A 143 7.13 -11.51 10.41
CA ILE A 143 6.39 -11.57 9.15
C ILE A 143 4.89 -11.51 9.49
N VAL A 144 4.17 -10.64 8.80
CA VAL A 144 2.72 -10.51 8.84
C VAL A 144 2.19 -10.66 7.43
N THR A 145 1.26 -11.58 7.23
CA THR A 145 0.71 -11.88 5.91
C THR A 145 -0.72 -11.37 5.76
N TYR A 146 -1.09 -10.94 4.56
CA TYR A 146 -2.48 -10.67 4.23
C TYR A 146 -2.84 -11.23 2.86
N ALA A 147 -4.11 -11.53 2.62
CA ALA A 147 -4.59 -12.09 1.36
C ALA A 147 -6.09 -11.87 1.16
N LEU A 148 -6.53 -11.83 -0.09
CA LEU A 148 -7.93 -11.94 -0.49
C LEU A 148 -8.29 -13.37 -0.88
N GLU A 149 -7.42 -14.06 -1.60
CA GLU A 149 -7.65 -15.40 -2.17
C GLU A 149 -7.03 -16.49 -1.29
N ASN A 150 -5.77 -16.38 -0.93
CA ASN A 150 -5.01 -17.37 -0.17
C ASN A 150 -5.20 -17.24 1.35
N GLN A 151 -6.46 -17.19 1.76
CA GLN A 151 -6.86 -16.86 3.14
C GLN A 151 -6.35 -17.86 4.19
N ALA A 152 -6.11 -19.11 3.80
CA ALA A 152 -5.72 -20.17 4.73
C ALA A 152 -4.33 -19.95 5.37
N VAL A 153 -3.47 -19.15 4.75
CA VAL A 153 -2.08 -18.89 5.19
C VAL A 153 -1.86 -17.44 5.62
N ALA A 154 -2.89 -16.60 5.56
CA ALA A 154 -2.78 -15.18 5.85
C ALA A 154 -3.24 -14.83 7.26
N ASP A 155 -2.53 -13.90 7.91
CA ASP A 155 -2.94 -13.33 9.19
C ASP A 155 -4.16 -12.41 9.03
N TYR A 156 -4.23 -11.65 7.93
CA TYR A 156 -5.33 -10.72 7.63
C TYR A 156 -6.02 -11.10 6.33
N THR A 157 -7.36 -11.20 6.37
CA THR A 157 -8.17 -11.52 5.20
C THR A 157 -9.42 -10.66 5.16
N ALA A 158 -10.13 -10.62 4.02
CA ALA A 158 -11.40 -9.94 3.87
C ALA A 158 -12.53 -10.93 3.59
N ALA A 159 -13.69 -10.69 4.20
CA ALA A 159 -14.92 -11.45 3.99
C ALA A 159 -16.11 -10.50 3.81
N ASN A 160 -17.24 -11.03 3.36
CA ASN A 160 -18.51 -10.29 3.23
C ASN A 160 -18.37 -8.95 2.51
N ILE A 161 -17.60 -8.96 1.39
CA ILE A 161 -17.37 -7.76 0.59
C ILE A 161 -18.67 -7.38 -0.13
N THR A 162 -19.09 -6.14 0.05
CA THR A 162 -20.25 -5.54 -0.59
C THR A 162 -19.88 -4.20 -1.17
N TYR A 163 -20.61 -3.72 -2.16
CA TYR A 163 -20.34 -2.46 -2.84
C TYR A 163 -21.56 -1.54 -2.78
N ASP A 164 -21.33 -0.24 -2.67
CA ASP A 164 -22.37 0.77 -2.81
C ASP A 164 -22.59 1.15 -4.30
N GLU A 165 -23.47 2.12 -4.55
CA GLU A 165 -23.78 2.63 -5.90
C GLU A 165 -22.60 3.33 -6.62
N PHE A 166 -21.49 3.58 -5.90
CA PHE A 166 -20.25 4.17 -6.42
C PHE A 166 -19.11 3.17 -6.51
N ASP A 167 -19.41 1.85 -6.35
CA ASP A 167 -18.44 0.76 -6.28
C ASP A 167 -17.47 0.85 -5.09
N HIS A 168 -17.85 1.59 -4.04
CA HIS A 168 -17.05 1.67 -2.82
C HIS A 168 -17.24 0.37 -2.00
N PRO A 169 -16.17 -0.37 -1.73
CA PRO A 169 -16.27 -1.63 -1.00
C PRO A 169 -16.45 -1.42 0.50
N SER A 170 -17.33 -2.23 1.10
CA SER A 170 -17.39 -2.49 2.53
C SER A 170 -17.07 -3.95 2.78
N PHE A 171 -16.22 -4.25 3.75
CA PHE A 171 -15.76 -5.61 4.03
C PHE A 171 -15.51 -5.86 5.51
N ASP A 172 -15.64 -7.11 5.91
CA ASP A 172 -15.22 -7.57 7.22
C ASP A 172 -13.74 -7.95 7.14
N CYS A 173 -12.91 -7.31 7.96
CA CYS A 173 -11.52 -7.70 8.14
C CYS A 173 -11.44 -8.81 9.17
N ILE A 174 -10.84 -9.93 8.82
CA ILE A 174 -10.60 -11.07 9.70
C ILE A 174 -9.11 -11.09 10.02
N CYS A 175 -8.76 -11.04 11.30
CA CYS A 175 -7.39 -11.17 11.78
C CYS A 175 -7.24 -12.51 12.50
N ARG A 176 -6.40 -13.41 11.96
CA ARG A 176 -6.11 -14.74 12.52
C ARG A 176 -7.37 -15.54 12.87
N GLY A 177 -8.36 -15.47 11.99
CA GLY A 177 -9.64 -16.17 12.12
C GLY A 177 -10.70 -15.46 12.96
N GLU A 178 -10.40 -14.32 13.56
CA GLU A 178 -11.35 -13.54 14.34
C GLU A 178 -11.74 -12.24 13.62
N LEU A 179 -13.02 -11.83 13.77
CA LEU A 179 -13.49 -10.57 13.20
C LEU A 179 -12.76 -9.40 13.88
N ARG A 180 -11.95 -8.68 13.09
CA ARG A 180 -11.25 -7.48 13.54
C ARG A 180 -12.16 -6.25 13.51
N GLY A 181 -12.96 -6.13 12.48
CA GLY A 181 -13.89 -5.03 12.29
C GLY A 181 -14.45 -5.00 10.87
N ARG A 182 -15.47 -4.16 10.64
CA ARG A 182 -16.03 -3.90 9.32
C ARG A 182 -15.62 -2.52 8.84
N TYR A 183 -15.03 -2.44 7.65
CA TYR A 183 -14.48 -1.21 7.08
C TYR A 183 -15.14 -0.87 5.76
N THR A 184 -15.27 0.43 5.48
CA THR A 184 -15.76 0.97 4.20
C THR A 184 -14.69 1.87 3.60
N LEU A 185 -14.37 1.66 2.34
CA LEU A 185 -13.47 2.51 1.59
C LEU A 185 -14.27 3.52 0.76
N MET A 186 -13.66 4.65 0.47
CA MET A 186 -14.24 5.69 -0.38
C MET A 186 -13.51 5.77 -1.73
N VAL A 187 -12.88 4.66 -2.11
CA VAL A 187 -12.23 4.42 -3.40
C VAL A 187 -12.68 3.07 -3.92
N PRO A 188 -13.01 2.95 -5.22
CA PRO A 188 -13.60 1.75 -5.78
C PRO A 188 -12.59 0.63 -6.00
N GLY A 189 -13.10 -0.57 -6.19
CA GLY A 189 -12.37 -1.72 -6.69
C GLY A 189 -11.81 -2.65 -5.61
N LEU A 190 -11.84 -3.95 -5.92
CA LEU A 190 -11.38 -5.03 -5.04
C LEU A 190 -9.90 -4.92 -4.67
N HIS A 191 -9.05 -4.44 -5.58
CA HIS A 191 -7.62 -4.21 -5.31
C HIS A 191 -7.38 -3.22 -4.17
N ASN A 192 -8.32 -2.29 -3.94
CA ASN A 192 -8.25 -1.36 -2.80
C ASN A 192 -8.61 -2.03 -1.48
N VAL A 193 -9.40 -3.10 -1.48
CA VAL A 193 -9.58 -3.95 -0.28
C VAL A 193 -8.25 -4.61 0.10
N SER A 194 -7.49 -5.14 -0.87
CA SER A 194 -6.15 -5.69 -0.63
C SER A 194 -5.19 -4.63 -0.07
N ASN A 195 -5.17 -3.42 -0.65
CA ASN A 195 -4.37 -2.29 -0.16
C ASN A 195 -4.76 -1.91 1.28
N ALA A 196 -6.06 -1.92 1.59
CA ALA A 196 -6.57 -1.61 2.92
C ALA A 196 -6.18 -2.68 3.96
N LEU A 197 -6.15 -3.97 3.61
CA LEU A 197 -5.66 -5.02 4.51
C LEU A 197 -4.21 -4.77 4.94
N ALA A 198 -3.33 -4.36 4.03
CA ALA A 198 -1.96 -3.99 4.37
C ALA A 198 -1.91 -2.78 5.33
N ALA A 199 -2.77 -1.78 5.10
CA ALA A 199 -2.85 -0.60 5.96
C ALA A 199 -3.41 -0.93 7.36
N ILE A 200 -4.44 -1.80 7.45
CA ILE A 200 -4.99 -2.30 8.72
C ILE A 200 -3.95 -3.10 9.49
N ALA A 201 -3.25 -4.03 8.81
CA ALA A 201 -2.19 -4.81 9.43
C ALA A 201 -1.10 -3.92 10.04
N LEU A 202 -0.68 -2.88 9.33
CA LEU A 202 0.27 -1.91 9.87
C LEU A 202 -0.30 -1.13 11.06
N ALA A 203 -1.56 -0.68 10.96
CA ALA A 203 -2.22 0.07 12.03
C ALA A 203 -2.32 -0.74 13.33
N ASP A 204 -2.66 -2.03 13.23
CA ASP A 204 -2.72 -2.94 14.37
C ASP A 204 -1.33 -3.17 14.99
N GLU A 205 -0.31 -3.35 14.18
CA GLU A 205 1.06 -3.55 14.63
C GLU A 205 1.64 -2.28 15.30
N LEU A 206 1.20 -1.10 14.88
CA LEU A 206 1.49 0.17 15.55
C LEU A 206 0.55 0.49 16.71
N GLN A 207 -0.41 -0.40 17.01
CA GLN A 207 -1.41 -0.24 18.07
C GLN A 207 -2.22 1.06 17.95
N LEU A 208 -2.57 1.44 16.71
CA LEU A 208 -3.36 2.63 16.46
C LEU A 208 -4.83 2.40 16.88
N PRO A 209 -5.54 3.45 17.32
CA PRO A 209 -6.92 3.31 17.73
C PRO A 209 -7.83 2.99 16.54
N GLU A 210 -8.82 2.14 16.76
CA GLU A 210 -9.79 1.66 15.74
C GLU A 210 -10.48 2.81 14.98
N ASN A 211 -10.89 3.85 15.72
CA ASN A 211 -11.54 5.01 15.11
C ASN A 211 -10.64 5.73 14.11
N ALA A 212 -9.32 5.74 14.31
CA ALA A 212 -8.39 6.35 13.35
C ALA A 212 -8.34 5.60 12.04
N ILE A 213 -8.51 4.25 12.06
CA ILE A 213 -8.58 3.44 10.84
C ILE A 213 -9.86 3.78 10.07
N HIS A 214 -11.01 3.83 10.75
CA HIS A 214 -12.28 4.21 10.14
C HIS A 214 -12.26 5.62 9.54
N GLU A 215 -11.78 6.61 10.31
CA GLU A 215 -11.68 8.00 9.87
C GLU A 215 -10.66 8.16 8.72
N GLY A 216 -9.54 7.44 8.77
CA GLY A 216 -8.53 7.41 7.72
C GLY A 216 -9.12 6.94 6.38
N PHE A 217 -9.84 5.82 6.38
CA PHE A 217 -10.52 5.33 5.18
C PHE A 217 -11.67 6.25 4.74
N ALA A 218 -12.44 6.80 5.68
CA ALA A 218 -13.51 7.75 5.37
C ALA A 218 -13.00 9.07 4.78
N THR A 219 -11.78 9.50 5.13
CA THR A 219 -11.16 10.71 4.62
C THR A 219 -10.46 10.49 3.27
N PHE A 220 -9.90 9.30 3.06
CA PHE A 220 -9.18 8.98 1.83
C PHE A 220 -10.13 8.87 0.63
N ARG A 221 -10.06 9.82 -0.30
CA ARG A 221 -10.85 9.89 -1.54
C ARG A 221 -10.02 9.60 -2.79
N GLY A 222 -8.93 8.84 -2.63
CA GLY A 222 -7.96 8.61 -3.70
C GLY A 222 -6.91 9.72 -3.81
N THR A 223 -5.88 9.44 -4.58
CA THR A 223 -4.87 10.40 -5.01
C THR A 223 -5.18 10.89 -6.42
N ASP A 224 -4.66 12.04 -6.79
CA ASP A 224 -4.83 12.54 -8.15
C ASP A 224 -4.36 11.52 -9.18
N ARG A 225 -5.14 11.36 -10.25
CA ARG A 225 -4.89 10.40 -11.35
C ARG A 225 -4.94 8.92 -10.91
N ARG A 226 -5.71 8.57 -9.87
CA ARG A 226 -6.02 7.21 -9.45
C ARG A 226 -7.53 7.05 -9.35
N PHE A 227 -8.17 6.56 -10.44
CA PHE A 227 -9.61 6.48 -10.65
C PHE A 227 -10.33 7.79 -10.30
N GLN A 228 -9.73 8.91 -10.70
CA GLN A 228 -10.18 10.24 -10.31
C GLN A 228 -11.36 10.70 -11.16
N TYR A 229 -12.52 10.90 -10.55
CA TYR A 229 -13.66 11.52 -11.23
C TYR A 229 -13.35 12.98 -11.54
N LYS A 230 -13.43 13.36 -12.82
CA LYS A 230 -13.17 14.72 -13.34
C LYS A 230 -14.44 15.51 -13.65
N GLY A 231 -15.57 14.82 -13.78
CA GLY A 231 -16.83 15.45 -14.14
C GLY A 231 -17.63 14.64 -15.16
N THR A 232 -18.66 15.27 -15.70
CA THR A 232 -19.54 14.67 -16.72
C THR A 232 -19.44 15.44 -18.03
N TYR A 233 -19.27 14.73 -19.14
CA TYR A 233 -19.28 15.31 -20.49
C TYR A 233 -20.35 14.61 -21.34
N HIS A 234 -21.36 15.36 -21.82
CA HIS A 234 -22.49 14.83 -22.57
C HIS A 234 -23.18 13.60 -21.93
N GLY A 235 -23.30 13.57 -20.60
CA GLY A 235 -23.89 12.46 -19.84
C GLY A 235 -22.91 11.33 -19.50
N ALA A 236 -21.72 11.31 -20.06
CA ALA A 236 -20.69 10.32 -19.71
C ALA A 236 -19.84 10.78 -18.53
N LYS A 237 -19.59 9.90 -17.57
CA LYS A 237 -18.61 10.13 -16.47
C LYS A 237 -17.20 10.16 -17.06
N VAL A 238 -16.40 11.16 -16.70
CA VAL A 238 -14.99 11.30 -17.09
C VAL A 238 -14.11 10.95 -15.90
N ILE A 239 -13.29 9.90 -16.05
CA ILE A 239 -12.39 9.38 -15.01
C ILE A 239 -10.95 9.45 -15.54
N ASP A 240 -10.04 9.99 -14.71
CA ASP A 240 -8.60 10.06 -15.00
C ASP A 240 -7.87 9.02 -14.15
N ASP A 241 -7.12 8.13 -14.80
CA ASP A 241 -6.30 7.12 -14.16
C ASP A 241 -4.90 7.05 -14.79
N TYR A 242 -3.89 6.83 -13.97
CA TYR A 242 -2.51 6.69 -14.40
C TYR A 242 -2.16 5.26 -14.81
N ALA A 243 -3.12 4.34 -14.83
CA ALA A 243 -2.92 2.95 -15.22
C ALA A 243 -2.25 2.87 -16.61
N HIS A 244 -1.11 2.20 -16.68
CA HIS A 244 -0.33 2.02 -17.90
C HIS A 244 0.19 0.58 -18.04
N HIS A 245 0.15 -0.22 -16.98
CA HIS A 245 0.42 -1.66 -17.01
C HIS A 245 -0.87 -2.44 -17.28
N PRO A 246 -0.84 -3.59 -18.03
CA PRO A 246 -2.05 -4.36 -18.35
C PRO A 246 -2.89 -4.76 -17.11
N THR A 247 -2.25 -5.14 -16.01
CA THR A 247 -2.92 -5.49 -14.74
C THR A 247 -3.66 -4.28 -14.16
N GLU A 248 -3.04 -3.09 -14.15
CA GLU A 248 -3.67 -1.85 -13.68
C GLU A 248 -4.84 -1.44 -14.57
N ILE A 249 -4.65 -1.48 -15.90
CA ILE A 249 -5.70 -1.12 -16.88
C ILE A 249 -6.91 -2.04 -16.70
N ARG A 250 -6.70 -3.36 -16.50
CA ARG A 250 -7.78 -4.31 -16.25
C ARG A 250 -8.55 -3.95 -14.97
N ALA A 251 -7.85 -3.72 -13.86
CA ALA A 251 -8.49 -3.34 -12.60
C ALA A 251 -9.27 -2.02 -12.71
N THR A 252 -8.73 -1.02 -13.44
CA THR A 252 -9.41 0.24 -13.72
C THR A 252 -10.66 0.03 -14.57
N MET A 253 -10.62 -0.83 -15.59
CA MET A 253 -11.77 -1.12 -16.45
C MET A 253 -12.87 -1.89 -15.69
N GLU A 254 -12.50 -2.87 -14.87
CA GLU A 254 -13.45 -3.60 -14.02
C GLU A 254 -14.18 -2.64 -13.04
N ALA A 255 -13.43 -1.73 -12.39
CA ALA A 255 -14.03 -0.70 -11.55
C ALA A 255 -14.94 0.27 -12.36
N ALA A 256 -14.56 0.62 -13.59
CA ALA A 256 -15.36 1.49 -14.46
C ALA A 256 -16.66 0.81 -14.92
N GLU A 257 -16.64 -0.48 -15.23
CA GLU A 257 -17.83 -1.27 -15.59
C GLU A 257 -18.85 -1.28 -14.44
N ASN A 258 -18.39 -1.49 -13.20
CA ASN A 258 -19.26 -1.48 -12.03
C ASN A 258 -19.87 -0.10 -11.75
N CYS A 259 -19.18 1.00 -12.09
CA CYS A 259 -19.68 2.38 -11.95
C CYS A 259 -20.59 2.84 -13.09
N ALA A 260 -20.79 2.04 -14.15
CA ALA A 260 -21.53 2.45 -15.35
C ALA A 260 -23.05 2.22 -15.23
N HIS A 261 -23.52 1.66 -14.13
CA HIS A 261 -24.94 1.31 -13.90
C HIS A 261 -25.62 2.25 -12.92
#